data_9f0d9001dc2ec88870a2c4b91673f42d
#
_entry.id   9f0d9001dc2ec88870a2c4b91673f42d
#
_cell.length_a   1.000
_cell.length_b   1.000
_cell.length_c   1.000
_cell.angle_alpha   90.00
_cell.angle_beta   90.00
_cell.angle_gamma   90.00
#
_symmetry.space_group_name_H-M   'P 1'
#
loop_
_entity.id
_entity.type
_entity.pdbx_description
1 polymer ?
#
loop_
_entity_poly.entity_id
_entity_poly.type
_entity_poly.pdbx_seq_one_letter_code
_entity_poly.pdbx_strand_id
1 'polypeptide(L)'
;LKKLNELRDENIGKAASEIAKYEFVRNFVNSQQRLTTKNYKKKGGFVIDGRDIGSVVFKKANLKLYVDVNINIRAKRRYKQLIDNGEKSIYQKILEDIKLRDKKDRSRKNSPLVIPKGAKIIDNSKSFRNTAAQITKIIESNN
;
A
#
# COMPACT_ATOMS: atom_id res chain seq x y z
N LEU A 1 -15.58 13.05 -7.44
CA LEU A 1 -15.43 12.44 -6.09
C LEU A 1 -16.21 11.12 -5.96
N LYS A 2 -17.46 11.00 -6.47
CA LYS A 2 -18.25 9.74 -6.44
C LYS A 2 -17.49 8.54 -7.07
N LYS A 3 -16.92 8.69 -8.24
CA LYS A 3 -16.14 7.63 -8.95
C LYS A 3 -14.91 7.13 -8.16
N LEU A 4 -14.30 7.98 -7.33
CA LEU A 4 -13.14 7.59 -6.51
C LEU A 4 -13.53 6.72 -5.31
N ASN A 5 -14.74 6.88 -4.78
CA ASN A 5 -15.25 6.04 -3.70
C ASN A 5 -15.62 4.64 -4.19
N GLU A 6 -16.15 4.52 -5.41
CA GLU A 6 -16.43 3.23 -6.05
C GLU A 6 -15.15 2.39 -6.22
N LEU A 7 -14.01 3.03 -6.56
CA LEU A 7 -12.72 2.33 -6.69
C LEU A 7 -12.16 1.80 -5.34
N ARG A 8 -12.72 2.22 -4.21
CA ARG A 8 -12.36 1.72 -2.87
C ARG A 8 -13.20 0.55 -2.40
N ASP A 9 -14.16 0.11 -3.22
CA ASP A 9 -14.97 -1.06 -2.95
C ASP A 9 -14.09 -2.29 -2.79
N GLU A 10 -14.44 -3.14 -1.82
CA GLU A 10 -13.67 -4.34 -1.49
C GLU A 10 -13.67 -5.35 -2.64
N ASN A 11 -14.77 -5.44 -3.41
CA ASN A 11 -14.86 -6.33 -4.56
C ASN A 11 -13.92 -5.89 -5.67
N ILE A 12 -13.79 -4.56 -5.90
CA ILE A 12 -12.79 -4.03 -6.85
C ILE A 12 -11.37 -4.33 -6.36
N GLY A 13 -11.10 -4.20 -5.07
CA GLY A 13 -9.83 -4.58 -4.47
C GLY A 13 -9.49 -6.06 -4.64
N LYS A 14 -10.48 -6.95 -4.48
CA LYS A 14 -10.35 -8.40 -4.71
C LYS A 14 -10.10 -8.69 -6.19
N ALA A 15 -10.88 -8.13 -7.10
CA ALA A 15 -10.71 -8.28 -8.55
C ALA A 15 -9.33 -7.78 -9.01
N ALA A 16 -8.89 -6.61 -8.55
CA ALA A 16 -7.57 -6.08 -8.84
C ALA A 16 -6.44 -7.01 -8.35
N SER A 17 -6.59 -7.61 -7.17
CA SER A 17 -5.63 -8.60 -6.64
C SER A 17 -5.59 -9.87 -7.49
N GLU A 18 -6.72 -10.33 -8.01
CA GLU A 18 -6.80 -11.51 -8.88
C GLU A 18 -6.12 -11.28 -10.23
N ILE A 19 -6.39 -10.16 -10.90
CA ILE A 19 -5.76 -9.86 -12.19
C ILE A 19 -4.27 -9.48 -12.06
N ALA A 20 -3.85 -8.99 -10.90
CA ALA A 20 -2.46 -8.63 -10.63
C ALA A 20 -1.49 -9.82 -10.58
N LYS A 21 -1.96 -11.07 -10.59
CA LYS A 21 -1.12 -12.26 -10.74
C LYS A 21 -0.56 -12.44 -12.16
N TYR A 22 -1.23 -11.89 -13.17
CA TYR A 22 -0.81 -11.99 -14.56
C TYR A 22 0.32 -11.01 -14.85
N GLU A 23 1.40 -11.52 -15.42
CA GLU A 23 2.61 -10.74 -15.69
C GLU A 23 2.37 -9.58 -16.66
N PHE A 24 1.59 -9.83 -17.72
CA PHE A 24 1.28 -8.78 -18.71
C PHE A 24 0.51 -7.60 -18.09
N VAL A 25 -0.44 -7.88 -17.16
CA VAL A 25 -1.18 -6.83 -16.44
C VAL A 25 -0.22 -6.02 -15.58
N ARG A 26 0.69 -6.68 -14.88
CA ARG A 26 1.68 -5.98 -14.05
C ARG A 26 2.61 -5.12 -14.89
N ASN A 27 3.13 -5.67 -15.98
CA ASN A 27 4.00 -4.93 -16.89
C ASN A 27 3.30 -3.68 -17.44
N PHE A 28 2.05 -3.81 -17.84
CA PHE A 28 1.22 -2.68 -18.27
C PHE A 28 1.06 -1.63 -17.15
N VAL A 29 0.62 -2.03 -15.96
CA VAL A 29 0.42 -1.12 -14.81
C VAL A 29 1.74 -0.44 -14.42
N ASN A 30 2.83 -1.20 -14.33
CA ASN A 30 4.15 -0.66 -13.99
C ASN A 30 4.63 0.36 -15.03
N SER A 31 4.37 0.11 -16.32
CA SER A 31 4.72 1.06 -17.38
C SER A 31 3.92 2.35 -17.27
N GLN A 32 2.61 2.26 -17.01
CA GLN A 32 1.74 3.43 -16.81
C GLN A 32 2.16 4.25 -15.58
N GLN A 33 2.50 3.60 -14.47
CA GLN A 33 3.01 4.29 -13.28
C GLN A 33 4.30 5.06 -13.59
N ARG A 34 5.25 4.46 -14.34
CA ARG A 34 6.49 5.13 -14.75
C ARG A 34 6.24 6.30 -15.72
N LEU A 35 5.31 6.15 -16.65
CA LEU A 35 4.95 7.22 -17.60
C LEU A 35 4.32 8.40 -16.86
N THR A 36 3.36 8.13 -15.97
CA THR A 36 2.70 9.16 -15.17
C THR A 36 3.72 9.97 -14.37
N THR A 37 4.69 9.32 -13.74
CA THR A 37 5.68 9.99 -12.90
C THR A 37 6.70 10.82 -13.69
N LYS A 38 7.00 10.45 -14.96
CA LYS A 38 7.88 11.28 -15.81
C LYS A 38 7.36 12.70 -15.97
N ASN A 39 6.05 12.86 -16.08
CA ASN A 39 5.41 14.16 -16.26
C ASN A 39 5.46 15.04 -15.00
N TYR A 40 5.62 14.43 -13.81
CA TYR A 40 5.65 15.14 -12.53
C TYR A 40 7.06 15.49 -12.04
N LYS A 41 8.13 14.99 -12.64
CA LYS A 41 9.52 15.33 -12.27
C LYS A 41 9.79 16.83 -12.31
N LYS A 42 9.20 17.54 -13.26
CA LYS A 42 9.32 19.01 -13.39
C LYS A 42 8.54 19.79 -12.32
N LYS A 43 7.73 19.14 -11.50
CA LYS A 43 6.84 19.76 -10.48
C LYS A 43 7.29 19.50 -9.04
N GLY A 44 8.57 19.17 -8.82
CA GLY A 44 9.11 18.97 -7.46
C GLY A 44 9.10 17.52 -6.95
N GLY A 45 8.51 16.57 -7.70
CA GLY A 45 8.53 15.16 -7.33
C GLY A 45 7.16 14.51 -7.19
N PHE A 46 7.13 13.31 -6.63
CA PHE A 46 5.90 12.52 -6.42
C PHE A 46 6.04 11.56 -5.24
N VAL A 47 4.92 11.24 -4.63
CA VAL A 47 4.78 10.19 -3.63
C VAL A 47 3.84 9.13 -4.19
N ILE A 48 4.25 7.86 -4.13
CA ILE A 48 3.45 6.74 -4.63
C ILE A 48 3.28 5.72 -3.52
N ASP A 49 2.05 5.29 -3.31
CA ASP A 49 1.68 4.18 -2.45
C ASP A 49 1.48 2.89 -3.25
N GLY A 50 1.91 1.76 -2.70
CA GLY A 50 1.71 0.44 -3.28
C GLY A 50 2.58 -0.64 -2.65
N ARG A 51 2.38 -1.89 -3.09
CA ARG A 51 2.98 -3.08 -2.48
C ARG A 51 4.39 -3.39 -2.99
N ASP A 52 4.67 -3.07 -4.24
CA ASP A 52 5.92 -3.40 -4.94
C ASP A 52 6.59 -2.16 -5.55
N ILE A 53 6.15 -0.97 -5.15
CA ILE A 53 6.63 0.30 -5.69
C ILE A 53 8.14 0.44 -5.51
N GLY A 54 8.64 0.28 -4.29
CA GLY A 54 10.06 0.44 -3.97
C GLY A 54 10.93 -0.77 -4.33
N SER A 55 10.34 -1.97 -4.49
CA SER A 55 11.06 -3.21 -4.80
C SER A 55 11.12 -3.52 -6.30
N VAL A 56 10.12 -3.11 -7.07
CA VAL A 56 9.99 -3.45 -8.50
C VAL A 56 9.87 -2.22 -9.39
N VAL A 57 8.95 -1.31 -9.11
CA VAL A 57 8.61 -0.22 -10.02
C VAL A 57 9.64 0.90 -9.99
N PHE A 58 9.98 1.39 -8.80
CA PHE A 58 10.94 2.48 -8.56
C PHE A 58 12.07 2.05 -7.62
N LYS A 59 12.87 1.08 -8.07
CA LYS A 59 14.01 0.56 -7.31
C LYS A 59 15.05 1.63 -6.92
N LYS A 60 15.13 2.72 -7.70
CA LYS A 60 16.05 3.85 -7.51
C LYS A 60 15.33 5.10 -6.94
N ALA A 61 14.20 4.92 -6.25
CA ALA A 61 13.55 6.04 -5.56
C ALA A 61 14.49 6.66 -4.52
N ASN A 62 14.48 7.98 -4.39
CA ASN A 62 15.31 8.73 -3.44
C ASN A 62 15.03 8.31 -2.00
N LEU A 63 13.75 8.13 -1.67
CA LEU A 63 13.31 7.67 -0.37
C LEU A 63 12.31 6.53 -0.54
N LYS A 64 12.50 5.46 0.23
CA LYS A 64 11.58 4.33 0.32
C LYS A 64 11.15 4.18 1.76
N LEU A 65 9.86 4.19 1.99
CA LEU A 65 9.24 3.97 3.29
C LEU A 65 8.48 2.63 3.26
N TYR A 66 8.73 1.78 4.23
CA TYR A 66 7.96 0.55 4.43
C TYR A 66 7.13 0.73 5.70
N VAL A 67 5.82 0.87 5.52
CA VAL A 67 4.90 1.08 6.64
C VAL A 67 4.49 -0.28 7.19
N ASP A 68 4.89 -0.57 8.41
CA ASP A 68 4.55 -1.80 9.12
C ASP A 68 3.52 -1.55 10.22
N VAL A 69 2.59 -2.47 10.35
CA VAL A 69 1.52 -2.42 11.37
C VAL A 69 1.15 -3.83 11.78
N ASN A 70 1.03 -4.05 13.08
CA ASN A 70 0.52 -5.32 13.61
C ASN A 70 -0.85 -5.66 12.98
N ILE A 71 -1.01 -6.92 12.59
CA ILE A 71 -2.20 -7.40 11.88
C ILE A 71 -3.49 -7.17 12.68
N ASN A 72 -3.46 -7.35 14.00
CA ASN A 72 -4.63 -7.14 14.86
C ASN A 72 -5.05 -5.66 14.88
N ILE A 73 -4.08 -4.74 14.83
CA ILE A 73 -4.35 -3.30 14.77
C ILE A 73 -4.99 -2.95 13.42
N ARG A 74 -4.48 -3.52 12.31
CA ARG A 74 -5.09 -3.34 10.98
C ARG A 74 -6.53 -3.86 10.93
N ALA A 75 -6.76 -5.05 11.50
CA ALA A 75 -8.10 -5.64 11.58
C ALA A 75 -9.05 -4.78 12.42
N LYS A 76 -8.61 -4.27 13.58
CA LYS A 76 -9.41 -3.37 14.41
C LYS A 76 -9.76 -2.06 13.70
N ARG A 77 -8.78 -1.44 12.99
CA ARG A 77 -9.02 -0.22 12.21
C ARG A 77 -10.02 -0.46 11.08
N ARG A 78 -9.88 -1.58 10.37
CA ARG A 78 -10.81 -1.94 9.29
C ARG A 78 -12.20 -2.24 9.81
N TYR A 79 -12.30 -2.99 10.91
CA TYR A 79 -13.59 -3.26 11.56
C TYR A 79 -14.30 -1.96 11.94
N LYS A 80 -13.59 -1.04 12.62
CA LYS A 80 -14.15 0.25 13.00
C LYS A 80 -14.63 1.03 11.77
N GLN A 81 -13.82 1.11 10.72
CA GLN A 81 -14.18 1.80 9.48
C GLN A 81 -15.47 1.25 8.85
N LEU A 82 -15.65 -0.07 8.82
CA LEU A 82 -16.86 -0.70 8.26
C LEU A 82 -18.07 -0.39 9.12
N ILE A 83 -17.96 -0.47 10.44
CA ILE A 83 -19.05 -0.12 11.36
C ILE A 83 -19.42 1.36 11.25
N ASP A 84 -18.44 2.26 11.19
CA ASP A 84 -18.66 3.71 11.03
C ASP A 84 -19.35 4.04 9.68
N ASN A 85 -19.17 3.19 8.65
CA ASN A 85 -19.87 3.28 7.37
C ASN A 85 -21.27 2.63 7.38
N GLY A 86 -21.72 2.07 8.51
CA GLY A 86 -23.02 1.38 8.62
C GLY A 86 -23.03 -0.06 8.10
N GLU A 87 -21.86 -0.63 7.80
CA GLU A 87 -21.74 -2.00 7.30
C GLU A 87 -21.72 -3.01 8.45
N LYS A 88 -22.51 -4.09 8.32
CA LYS A 88 -22.44 -5.23 9.25
C LYS A 88 -21.15 -6.01 8.97
N SER A 89 -20.31 -6.18 9.97
CA SER A 89 -19.02 -6.87 9.83
C SER A 89 -18.69 -7.70 11.05
N ILE A 90 -17.92 -8.78 10.84
CA ILE A 90 -17.43 -9.66 11.90
C ILE A 90 -15.90 -9.51 11.95
N TYR A 91 -15.37 -9.11 13.11
CA TYR A 91 -13.93 -8.88 13.31
C TYR A 91 -13.07 -10.08 12.91
N GLN A 92 -13.47 -11.28 13.29
CA GLN A 92 -12.73 -12.51 13.00
C GLN A 92 -12.58 -12.74 11.49
N LYS A 93 -13.67 -12.52 10.72
CA LYS A 93 -13.64 -12.62 9.26
C LYS A 93 -12.69 -11.60 8.64
N ILE A 94 -12.73 -10.36 9.12
CA ILE A 94 -11.81 -9.31 8.66
C ILE A 94 -10.35 -9.69 8.92
N LEU A 95 -10.06 -10.22 10.12
CA LEU A 95 -8.70 -10.66 10.47
C LEU A 95 -8.21 -11.79 9.55
N GLU A 96 -9.07 -12.76 9.25
CA GLU A 96 -8.76 -13.86 8.33
C GLU A 96 -8.54 -13.37 6.90
N ASP A 97 -9.39 -12.48 6.40
CA ASP A 97 -9.25 -11.88 5.07
C ASP A 97 -7.91 -11.11 4.94
N ILE A 98 -7.52 -10.36 5.97
CA ILE A 98 -6.23 -9.65 6.00
C ILE A 98 -5.08 -10.65 6.00
N LYS A 99 -5.13 -11.72 6.80
CA LYS A 99 -4.10 -12.77 6.82
C LYS A 99 -3.94 -13.43 5.45
N LEU A 100 -5.06 -13.78 4.84
CA LEU A 100 -5.07 -14.43 3.53
C LEU A 100 -4.49 -13.52 2.44
N ARG A 101 -4.86 -12.24 2.46
CA ARG A 101 -4.33 -11.25 1.53
C ARG A 101 -2.83 -11.05 1.71
N ASP A 102 -2.36 -10.89 2.95
CA ASP A 102 -0.93 -10.74 3.24
C ASP A 102 -0.13 -11.96 2.78
N LYS A 103 -0.67 -13.17 3.00
CA LYS A 103 -0.06 -14.41 2.52
C LYS A 103 0.03 -14.41 0.99
N LYS A 104 -1.06 -14.10 0.28
CA LYS A 104 -1.08 -13.99 -1.19
C LYS A 104 -0.06 -12.96 -1.70
N ASP A 105 -0.04 -11.77 -1.10
CA ASP A 105 0.87 -10.69 -1.51
C ASP A 105 2.35 -11.07 -1.32
N ARG A 106 2.69 -11.82 -0.27
CA ARG A 106 4.07 -12.26 0.01
C ARG A 106 4.50 -13.47 -0.83
N SER A 107 3.59 -14.40 -1.11
CA SER A 107 3.90 -15.68 -1.79
C SER A 107 3.78 -15.61 -3.32
N ARG A 108 3.27 -14.52 -3.89
CA ARG A 108 3.11 -14.43 -5.35
C ARG A 108 4.46 -14.43 -6.06
N LYS A 109 4.53 -15.14 -7.18
CA LYS A 109 5.74 -15.26 -8.01
C LYS A 109 6.17 -13.90 -8.58
N ASN A 110 5.20 -13.11 -9.05
CA ASN A 110 5.47 -11.82 -9.68
C ASN A 110 5.24 -10.67 -8.68
N SER A 111 6.25 -9.85 -8.45
CA SER A 111 6.21 -8.68 -7.56
C SER A 111 5.71 -9.00 -6.13
N PRO A 112 6.36 -9.91 -5.39
CA PRO A 112 5.98 -10.21 -4.02
C PRO A 112 6.09 -8.97 -3.13
N LEU A 113 5.27 -8.92 -2.07
CA LEU A 113 5.39 -7.92 -1.03
C LEU A 113 6.65 -8.23 -0.21
N VAL A 114 7.67 -7.44 -0.40
CA VAL A 114 8.95 -7.52 0.33
C VAL A 114 9.35 -6.14 0.83
N ILE A 115 10.18 -6.08 1.87
CA ILE A 115 10.81 -4.83 2.29
C ILE A 115 11.84 -4.44 1.24
N PRO A 116 11.69 -3.29 0.56
CA PRO A 116 12.63 -2.88 -0.48
C PRO A 116 14.03 -2.63 0.11
N LYS A 117 15.08 -2.97 -0.63
CA LYS A 117 16.46 -2.65 -0.22
C LYS A 117 16.60 -1.14 0.03
N GLY A 118 17.11 -0.77 1.20
CA GLY A 118 17.31 0.62 1.63
C GLY A 118 16.03 1.32 2.10
N ALA A 119 14.93 0.60 2.30
CA ALA A 119 13.73 1.19 2.86
C ALA A 119 13.89 1.49 4.35
N LYS A 120 13.35 2.63 4.78
CA LYS A 120 13.16 2.98 6.18
C LYS A 120 11.84 2.39 6.66
N ILE A 121 11.87 1.68 7.79
CA ILE A 121 10.66 1.07 8.36
C ILE A 121 9.96 2.09 9.23
N ILE A 122 8.65 2.25 9.00
CA ILE A 122 7.74 3.11 9.75
C ILE A 122 6.79 2.24 10.55
N ASP A 123 6.83 2.36 11.88
CA ASP A 123 5.82 1.75 12.73
C ASP A 123 4.55 2.63 12.76
N ASN A 124 3.48 2.13 12.13
CA ASN A 124 2.17 2.78 12.14
C ASN A 124 1.19 2.08 13.12
N SER A 125 1.70 1.48 14.18
CA SER A 125 0.87 0.82 15.20
C SER A 125 0.22 1.81 16.18
N LYS A 126 0.79 3.01 16.31
CA LYS A 126 0.34 4.07 17.22
C LYS A 126 -0.60 5.07 16.53
N SER A 127 -0.58 6.32 16.96
CA SER A 127 -1.40 7.39 16.39
C SER A 127 -0.87 7.89 15.04
N PHE A 128 -1.73 8.55 14.27
CA PHE A 128 -1.34 9.25 13.04
C PHE A 128 -0.22 10.27 13.29
N ARG A 129 -0.31 11.04 14.39
CA ARG A 129 0.71 12.02 14.78
C ARG A 129 2.10 11.38 14.99
N ASN A 130 2.13 10.19 15.59
CA ASN A 130 3.39 9.46 15.77
C ASN A 130 3.98 9.00 14.45
N THR A 131 3.16 8.47 13.55
CA THR A 131 3.59 8.07 12.21
C THR A 131 4.09 9.25 11.39
N ALA A 132 3.38 10.38 11.42
CA ALA A 132 3.80 11.61 10.75
C ALA A 132 5.16 12.10 11.28
N ALA A 133 5.36 12.12 12.59
CA ALA A 133 6.64 12.53 13.19
C ALA A 133 7.81 11.64 12.75
N GLN A 134 7.62 10.31 12.66
CA GLN A 134 8.64 9.39 12.13
C GLN A 134 9.01 9.74 10.69
N ILE A 135 8.00 9.99 9.83
CA ILE A 135 8.22 10.32 8.41
C ILE A 135 8.94 11.65 8.28
N THR A 136 8.50 12.69 9.00
CA THR A 136 9.13 14.02 9.00
C THR A 136 10.61 13.92 9.38
N LYS A 137 10.93 13.23 10.49
CA LYS A 137 12.32 13.04 10.92
C LYS A 137 13.18 12.36 9.84
N ILE A 138 12.63 11.38 9.14
CA ILE A 138 13.35 10.68 8.07
C ILE A 138 13.57 11.61 6.87
N ILE A 139 12.58 12.41 6.49
CA ILE A 139 12.72 13.37 5.38
C ILE A 139 13.78 14.41 5.70
N GLU A 140 13.75 14.98 6.90
CA GLU A 140 14.74 15.99 7.37
C GLU A 140 16.16 15.43 7.38
N SER A 141 16.33 14.14 7.72
CA SER A 141 17.65 13.49 7.72
C SER A 141 18.15 13.03 6.35
N ASN A 142 17.35 13.13 5.30
CA ASN A 142 17.71 12.78 3.91
C ASN A 142 17.89 14.00 2.99
N ASN A 143 17.70 15.21 3.50
CA ASN A 143 18.02 16.46 2.84
C ASN A 143 19.43 16.92 3.23
#